data_fd21b7c9cd368f946eaeae0dd93f9a7a
#
_entry.id   fd21b7c9cd368f946eaeae0dd93f9a7a
#
_cell.length_a   1.000
_cell.length_b   1.000
_cell.length_c   1.000
_cell.angle_alpha   90.00
_cell.angle_beta   90.00
_cell.angle_gamma   90.00
#
_symmetry.space_group_name_H-M   'P 1'
#
loop_
_entity.id
_entity.type
_entity.pdbx_description
1 polymer ?
#
loop_
_entity_poly.entity_id
_entity_poly.type
_entity_poly.pdbx_seq_one_letter_code
_entity_poly.pdbx_strand_id
1 'polypeptide(L)'
;MLKARVEMVARFFFLMACGSMLFAMGCFTSLTVDRSVPPAVDLKDYQPVAILPSPDAAGFAGSGSLLLTTSQEYLKTKNFIVTPPERGVPVLLDMNQTPEEVSRNAGLLRRFGEALRSRIVLVATILDYRTQKSYISSSTSQVWRGASYEYQSLPTYHQGISEIKVRLKMLDSEKGTAVWTAEGKGRGPSGSEERILRNLVEDLMKDLPLLPKKQE
;
A
#
# COMPACT_ATOMS: atom_id res chain seq x y z
N MET A 1 -27.14 -12.05 -50.71
CA MET A 1 -26.13 -12.81 -49.96
C MET A 1 -25.12 -11.93 -49.16
N LEU A 2 -24.79 -10.72 -49.61
CA LEU A 2 -23.83 -9.83 -48.93
C LEU A 2 -24.33 -9.28 -47.58
N LYS A 3 -25.62 -8.92 -47.46
CA LYS A 3 -26.22 -8.40 -46.22
C LYS A 3 -26.15 -9.36 -45.01
N ALA A 4 -26.38 -10.66 -45.26
CA ALA A 4 -26.36 -11.67 -44.19
C ALA A 4 -24.92 -11.91 -43.63
N ARG A 5 -23.89 -11.72 -44.46
CA ARG A 5 -22.50 -11.84 -44.02
C ARG A 5 -22.06 -10.65 -43.15
N VAL A 6 -22.52 -9.45 -43.47
CA VAL A 6 -22.17 -8.26 -42.69
C VAL A 6 -22.85 -8.30 -41.30
N GLU A 7 -24.10 -8.75 -41.21
CA GLU A 7 -24.77 -8.89 -39.90
C GLU A 7 -24.15 -9.97 -39.00
N MET A 8 -23.64 -11.06 -39.59
CA MET A 8 -22.99 -12.13 -38.85
C MET A 8 -21.62 -11.67 -38.29
N VAL A 9 -20.86 -10.91 -39.06
CA VAL A 9 -19.58 -10.35 -38.62
C VAL A 9 -19.79 -9.30 -37.53
N ALA A 10 -20.80 -8.42 -37.65
CA ALA A 10 -21.13 -7.43 -36.64
C ALA A 10 -21.55 -8.08 -35.30
N ARG A 11 -22.35 -9.14 -35.33
CA ARG A 11 -22.73 -9.91 -34.13
C ARG A 11 -21.55 -10.60 -33.48
N PHE A 12 -20.61 -11.13 -34.27
CA PHE A 12 -19.40 -11.77 -33.75
C PHE A 12 -18.46 -10.76 -33.05
N PHE A 13 -18.29 -9.57 -33.64
CA PHE A 13 -17.52 -8.48 -33.02
C PHE A 13 -18.18 -7.95 -31.74
N PHE A 14 -19.50 -7.87 -31.70
CA PHE A 14 -20.24 -7.43 -30.52
C PHE A 14 -20.12 -8.46 -29.37
N LEU A 15 -20.19 -9.76 -29.67
CA LEU A 15 -19.97 -10.83 -28.68
C LEU A 15 -18.53 -10.87 -28.17
N MET A 16 -17.54 -10.64 -29.02
CA MET A 16 -16.12 -10.54 -28.60
C MET A 16 -15.87 -9.30 -27.75
N ALA A 17 -16.46 -8.14 -28.07
CA ALA A 17 -16.34 -6.93 -27.27
C ALA A 17 -17.03 -7.04 -25.90
N CYS A 18 -18.19 -7.68 -25.83
CA CYS A 18 -18.85 -7.97 -24.54
C CYS A 18 -18.08 -9.01 -23.70
N GLY A 19 -17.49 -10.01 -24.34
CA GLY A 19 -16.64 -11.02 -23.66
C GLY A 19 -15.40 -10.41 -23.05
N SER A 20 -14.74 -9.48 -23.72
CA SER A 20 -13.55 -8.80 -23.18
C SER A 20 -13.87 -7.80 -22.05
N MET A 21 -15.05 -7.21 -22.02
CA MET A 21 -15.49 -6.38 -20.90
C MET A 21 -15.76 -7.18 -19.61
N LEU A 22 -16.22 -8.44 -19.71
CA LEU A 22 -16.45 -9.29 -18.55
C LEU A 22 -15.15 -9.79 -17.90
N PHE A 23 -14.06 -9.92 -18.64
CA PHE A 23 -12.74 -10.27 -18.09
C PHE A 23 -12.05 -9.12 -17.33
N ALA A 24 -12.45 -7.87 -17.54
CA ALA A 24 -11.88 -6.70 -16.85
C ALA A 24 -12.44 -6.49 -15.43
N MET A 25 -13.46 -7.26 -15.01
CA MET A 25 -14.09 -7.11 -13.68
C MET A 25 -13.35 -7.81 -12.52
N GLY A 26 -12.20 -8.41 -12.77
CA GLY A 26 -11.60 -9.38 -11.84
C GLY A 26 -10.36 -8.94 -11.08
N CYS A 27 -10.17 -7.72 -10.60
CA CYS A 27 -9.11 -7.41 -9.61
C CYS A 27 -9.17 -5.96 -9.12
N PHE A 28 -10.28 -5.56 -8.54
CA PHE A 28 -10.34 -4.23 -7.92
C PHE A 28 -9.61 -4.24 -6.58
N THR A 29 -8.45 -3.56 -6.54
CA THR A 29 -7.85 -3.11 -5.30
C THR A 29 -8.61 -1.86 -4.88
N SER A 30 -9.25 -1.88 -3.72
CA SER A 30 -9.86 -0.68 -3.15
C SER A 30 -8.87 -0.03 -2.18
N LEU A 31 -8.67 1.26 -2.34
CA LEU A 31 -7.84 2.08 -1.46
C LEU A 31 -8.75 3.12 -0.79
N THR A 32 -8.53 3.34 0.49
CA THR A 32 -9.24 4.36 1.26
C THR A 32 -8.22 5.13 2.07
N VAL A 33 -8.15 6.44 1.87
CA VAL A 33 -7.39 7.35 2.73
C VAL A 33 -8.31 7.77 3.86
N ASP A 34 -8.03 7.27 5.07
CA ASP A 34 -8.87 7.54 6.25
C ASP A 34 -8.61 8.95 6.81
N ARG A 35 -7.34 9.38 6.75
CA ARG A 35 -6.89 10.67 7.26
C ARG A 35 -5.63 11.13 6.54
N SER A 36 -5.65 12.36 6.03
CA SER A 36 -4.46 13.07 5.57
C SER A 36 -4.48 14.48 6.19
N VAL A 37 -3.39 14.85 6.82
CA VAL A 37 -3.20 16.18 7.38
C VAL A 37 -2.11 16.85 6.55
N PRO A 38 -2.40 17.97 5.86
CA PRO A 38 -1.40 18.67 5.07
C PRO A 38 -0.19 19.04 5.92
N PRO A 39 1.00 19.20 5.32
CA PRO A 39 2.19 19.62 6.05
C PRO A 39 1.96 20.92 6.78
N ALA A 40 2.26 20.94 8.09
CA ALA A 40 2.14 22.13 8.93
C ALA A 40 3.29 23.13 8.74
N VAL A 41 4.30 22.74 7.96
CA VAL A 41 5.53 23.51 7.70
C VAL A 41 5.95 23.41 6.24
N ASP A 42 6.75 24.37 5.75
CA ASP A 42 7.35 24.25 4.41
C ASP A 42 8.46 23.18 4.45
N LEU A 43 8.19 22.02 3.86
CA LEU A 43 9.10 20.89 3.88
C LEU A 43 10.42 21.11 3.11
N LYS A 44 10.56 22.20 2.33
CA LYS A 44 11.81 22.54 1.64
C LYS A 44 12.96 22.75 2.61
N ASP A 45 12.69 23.38 3.74
CA ASP A 45 13.70 23.78 4.73
C ASP A 45 14.11 22.62 5.65
N TYR A 46 13.46 21.48 5.50
CA TYR A 46 13.60 20.31 6.38
C TYR A 46 14.28 19.11 5.70
N GLN A 47 15.14 19.36 4.74
CA GLN A 47 15.87 18.30 4.07
C GLN A 47 17.29 18.10 4.65
N PRO A 48 17.84 16.89 4.60
CA PRO A 48 17.26 15.66 4.09
C PRO A 48 16.19 15.02 5.01
N VAL A 49 15.38 14.09 4.47
CA VAL A 49 14.44 13.26 5.22
C VAL A 49 15.10 11.93 5.55
N ALA A 50 15.18 11.57 6.83
CA ALA A 50 15.54 10.23 7.24
C ALA A 50 14.29 9.34 7.31
N ILE A 51 14.45 8.04 7.05
CA ILE A 51 13.38 7.06 7.20
C ILE A 51 13.74 6.13 8.35
N LEU A 52 12.85 6.04 9.34
CA LEU A 52 13.01 5.12 10.45
C LEU A 52 12.70 3.69 9.97
N PRO A 53 13.58 2.70 10.21
CA PRO A 53 13.30 1.30 9.90
C PRO A 53 11.96 0.85 10.46
N SER A 54 11.21 0.07 9.68
CA SER A 54 9.90 -0.46 10.05
C SER A 54 9.97 -1.98 10.23
N PRO A 55 9.41 -2.53 11.29
CA PRO A 55 9.29 -3.97 11.44
C PRO A 55 8.30 -4.55 10.43
N ASP A 56 8.44 -5.83 10.16
CA ASP A 56 7.47 -6.57 9.37
C ASP A 56 6.15 -6.72 10.11
N ALA A 57 5.06 -6.67 9.38
CA ALA A 57 3.76 -7.05 9.92
C ALA A 57 3.71 -8.57 10.16
N ALA A 58 3.05 -8.98 11.24
CA ALA A 58 2.85 -10.39 11.53
C ALA A 58 2.14 -11.09 10.35
N GLY A 59 2.75 -12.13 9.82
CA GLY A 59 2.22 -12.88 8.68
C GLY A 59 2.51 -12.28 7.29
N PHE A 60 3.26 -11.17 7.21
CA PHE A 60 3.70 -10.57 5.95
C PHE A 60 5.20 -10.25 6.00
N ALA A 61 6.03 -11.29 5.83
CA ALA A 61 7.47 -11.16 5.82
C ALA A 61 7.96 -10.22 4.69
N GLY A 62 8.96 -9.38 4.99
CA GLY A 62 9.48 -8.38 4.05
C GLY A 62 8.63 -7.12 3.91
N SER A 63 7.49 -7.03 4.58
CA SER A 63 6.58 -5.89 4.48
C SER A 63 7.18 -4.58 4.98
N GLY A 64 7.99 -4.63 6.04
CA GLY A 64 8.72 -3.48 6.56
C GLY A 64 9.70 -2.93 5.54
N SER A 65 10.52 -3.80 4.93
CA SER A 65 11.45 -3.42 3.88
C SER A 65 10.73 -2.87 2.65
N LEU A 66 9.65 -3.50 2.21
CA LEU A 66 8.83 -3.04 1.09
C LEU A 66 8.23 -1.65 1.37
N LEU A 67 7.69 -1.44 2.57
CA LEU A 67 7.13 -0.15 3.00
C LEU A 67 8.19 0.96 2.95
N LEU A 68 9.40 0.69 3.43
CA LEU A 68 10.51 1.64 3.41
C LEU A 68 10.96 1.97 2.00
N THR A 69 11.19 0.93 1.18
CA THR A 69 11.64 1.11 -0.22
C THR A 69 10.61 1.90 -1.02
N THR A 70 9.34 1.54 -0.91
CA THR A 70 8.26 2.26 -1.63
C THR A 70 8.15 3.71 -1.16
N SER A 71 8.25 3.96 0.15
CA SER A 71 8.24 5.32 0.70
C SER A 71 9.42 6.15 0.21
N GLN A 72 10.61 5.55 0.17
CA GLN A 72 11.83 6.21 -0.33
C GLN A 72 11.70 6.55 -1.82
N GLU A 73 11.26 5.60 -2.63
CA GLU A 73 11.05 5.79 -4.07
C GLU A 73 10.07 6.95 -4.32
N TYR A 74 8.95 6.94 -3.62
CA TYR A 74 7.93 7.98 -3.80
C TYR A 74 8.41 9.36 -3.35
N LEU A 75 9.11 9.48 -2.22
CA LEU A 75 9.71 10.73 -1.78
C LEU A 75 10.68 11.29 -2.84
N LYS A 76 11.49 10.43 -3.46
CA LYS A 76 12.39 10.84 -4.56
C LYS A 76 11.61 11.37 -5.77
N THR A 77 10.46 10.80 -6.11
CA THR A 77 9.60 11.34 -7.20
C THR A 77 9.08 12.74 -6.90
N LYS A 78 8.94 13.08 -5.61
CA LYS A 78 8.56 14.42 -5.13
C LYS A 78 9.77 15.36 -4.92
N ASN A 79 10.96 14.96 -5.38
CA ASN A 79 12.24 15.68 -5.26
C ASN A 79 12.73 15.85 -3.81
N PHE A 80 12.31 15.00 -2.89
CA PHE A 80 12.92 14.98 -1.56
C PHE A 80 14.32 14.37 -1.60
N ILE A 81 15.23 14.96 -0.84
CA ILE A 81 16.54 14.35 -0.54
C ILE A 81 16.29 13.37 0.59
N VAL A 82 16.51 12.09 0.34
CA VAL A 82 16.24 11.02 1.32
C VAL A 82 17.54 10.40 1.78
N THR A 83 17.73 10.33 3.09
CA THR A 83 18.83 9.54 3.68
C THR A 83 18.52 8.06 3.51
N PRO A 84 19.43 7.26 2.94
CA PRO A 84 19.20 5.83 2.74
C PRO A 84 18.79 5.14 4.04
N PRO A 85 17.73 4.30 4.05
CA PRO A 85 17.24 3.63 5.26
C PRO A 85 18.30 2.75 5.94
N GLU A 86 19.23 2.21 5.15
CA GLU A 86 20.34 1.38 5.63
C GLU A 86 21.26 2.12 6.63
N ARG A 87 21.32 3.46 6.57
CA ARG A 87 22.05 4.27 7.53
C ARG A 87 21.35 4.38 8.89
N GLY A 88 20.05 4.16 8.94
CA GLY A 88 19.27 4.21 10.17
C GLY A 88 19.51 3.00 11.07
N VAL A 89 19.77 1.82 10.48
CA VAL A 89 19.95 0.58 11.24
C VAL A 89 21.15 0.63 12.20
N PRO A 90 22.36 1.01 11.76
CA PRO A 90 23.51 1.16 12.68
C PRO A 90 23.23 2.16 13.81
N VAL A 91 22.57 3.27 13.51
CA VAL A 91 22.25 4.28 14.53
C VAL A 91 21.31 3.72 15.60
N LEU A 92 20.31 2.92 15.22
CA LEU A 92 19.43 2.25 16.18
C LEU A 92 20.17 1.26 17.05
N LEU A 93 21.10 0.48 16.45
CA LEU A 93 21.93 -0.46 17.18
C LEU A 93 22.86 0.25 18.19
N ASP A 94 23.52 1.34 17.78
CA ASP A 94 24.36 2.15 18.66
C ASP A 94 23.55 2.80 19.81
N MET A 95 22.31 3.15 19.55
CA MET A 95 21.41 3.68 20.57
C MET A 95 20.83 2.58 21.47
N ASN A 96 20.93 1.32 21.08
CA ASN A 96 20.29 0.16 21.71
C ASN A 96 18.77 0.36 21.88
N GLN A 97 18.12 0.85 20.82
CA GLN A 97 16.69 1.19 20.84
C GLN A 97 15.96 0.57 19.65
N THR A 98 14.68 0.31 19.86
CA THR A 98 13.77 -0.12 18.78
C THR A 98 13.23 1.08 17.99
N PRO A 99 12.81 0.90 16.74
CA PRO A 99 12.15 1.96 15.97
C PRO A 99 10.91 2.54 16.68
N GLU A 100 10.14 1.71 17.36
CA GLU A 100 8.95 2.13 18.10
C GLU A 100 9.30 3.06 19.26
N GLU A 101 10.35 2.74 20.02
CA GLU A 101 10.83 3.57 21.13
C GLU A 101 11.30 4.92 20.63
N VAL A 102 12.09 4.93 19.54
CA VAL A 102 12.58 6.16 18.91
C VAL A 102 11.40 7.02 18.43
N SER A 103 10.39 6.42 17.79
CA SER A 103 9.24 7.16 17.28
C SER A 103 8.34 7.79 18.35
N ARG A 104 8.38 7.26 19.58
CA ARG A 104 7.55 7.70 20.72
C ARG A 104 8.26 8.67 21.67
N ASN A 105 9.58 8.71 21.62
CA ASN A 105 10.40 9.52 22.54
C ASN A 105 11.11 10.64 21.78
N ALA A 106 10.73 11.89 22.05
CA ALA A 106 11.28 13.06 21.38
C ALA A 106 12.80 13.19 21.55
N GLY A 107 13.36 12.79 22.71
CA GLY A 107 14.81 12.82 22.95
C GLY A 107 15.57 11.79 22.10
N LEU A 108 15.01 10.57 21.95
CA LEU A 108 15.59 9.54 21.10
C LEU A 108 15.44 9.90 19.61
N LEU A 109 14.28 10.44 19.22
CA LEU A 109 14.03 10.91 17.86
C LEU A 109 15.02 12.01 17.46
N ARG A 110 15.29 12.95 18.38
CA ARG A 110 16.29 14.00 18.18
C ARG A 110 17.70 13.41 17.96
N ARG A 111 18.14 12.51 18.81
CA ARG A 111 19.44 11.83 18.66
C ARG A 111 19.56 11.08 17.34
N PHE A 112 18.48 10.39 16.93
CA PHE A 112 18.42 9.69 15.64
C PHE A 112 18.53 10.68 14.47
N GLY A 113 17.77 11.79 14.51
CA GLY A 113 17.82 12.84 13.51
C GLY A 113 19.20 13.51 13.41
N GLU A 114 19.81 13.84 14.54
CA GLU A 114 21.17 14.43 14.63
C GLU A 114 22.23 13.48 14.02
N ALA A 115 22.19 12.18 14.37
CA ALA A 115 23.11 11.19 13.82
C ALA A 115 23.03 11.04 12.30
N LEU A 116 21.83 11.20 11.74
CA LEU A 116 21.58 11.14 10.30
C LEU A 116 21.59 12.53 9.61
N ARG A 117 21.83 13.59 10.36
CA ARG A 117 21.75 14.99 9.88
C ARG A 117 20.43 15.30 9.19
N SER A 118 19.36 14.78 9.75
CA SER A 118 18.00 14.92 9.21
C SER A 118 17.08 15.53 10.25
N ARG A 119 16.46 16.64 9.91
CA ARG A 119 15.49 17.30 10.78
C ARG A 119 14.11 16.66 10.71
N ILE A 120 13.77 16.07 9.57
CA ILE A 120 12.54 15.28 9.40
C ILE A 120 12.85 13.80 9.40
N VAL A 121 12.08 13.05 10.18
CA VAL A 121 12.10 11.59 10.21
C VAL A 121 10.73 11.07 9.76
N LEU A 122 10.72 10.32 8.66
CA LEU A 122 9.54 9.57 8.23
C LEU A 122 9.43 8.29 9.05
N VAL A 123 8.33 8.12 9.72
CA VAL A 123 7.92 6.90 10.43
C VAL A 123 6.80 6.26 9.62
N ALA A 124 7.09 5.12 9.03
CA ALA A 124 6.13 4.32 8.29
C ALA A 124 5.77 3.08 9.11
N THR A 125 4.50 2.79 9.29
CA THR A 125 4.05 1.69 10.16
C THR A 125 2.87 0.97 9.53
N ILE A 126 2.95 -0.36 9.46
CA ILE A 126 1.79 -1.20 9.16
C ILE A 126 1.03 -1.40 10.47
N LEU A 127 -0.18 -0.86 10.54
CA LEU A 127 -1.03 -0.90 11.74
C LEU A 127 -1.79 -2.21 11.87
N ASP A 128 -2.19 -2.78 10.75
CA ASP A 128 -2.96 -4.02 10.68
C ASP A 128 -2.71 -4.71 9.35
N TYR A 129 -2.62 -6.03 9.40
CA TYR A 129 -2.56 -6.88 8.22
C TYR A 129 -3.44 -8.10 8.46
N ARG A 130 -4.35 -8.33 7.54
CA ARG A 130 -5.24 -9.50 7.57
C ARG A 130 -5.28 -10.12 6.18
N THR A 131 -5.20 -11.43 6.14
CA THR A 131 -5.39 -12.18 4.91
C THR A 131 -6.32 -13.36 5.15
N GLN A 132 -7.28 -13.50 4.25
CA GLN A 132 -8.15 -14.67 4.15
C GLN A 132 -7.73 -15.43 2.91
N LYS A 133 -7.34 -16.69 3.08
CA LYS A 133 -6.96 -17.55 1.95
C LYS A 133 -8.19 -17.90 1.10
N SER A 134 -7.96 -18.09 -0.18
CA SER A 134 -8.96 -18.65 -1.08
C SER A 134 -9.33 -20.06 -0.65
N TYR A 135 -10.59 -20.41 -0.75
CA TYR A 135 -11.06 -21.77 -0.46
C TYR A 135 -12.18 -22.18 -1.41
N ILE A 136 -12.37 -23.48 -1.54
CA ILE A 136 -13.47 -24.04 -2.31
C ILE A 136 -14.48 -24.59 -1.32
N SER A 137 -15.73 -24.16 -1.43
CA SER A 137 -16.86 -24.77 -0.72
C SER A 137 -17.71 -25.56 -1.71
N SER A 138 -18.41 -26.58 -1.24
CA SER A 138 -19.44 -27.26 -2.03
C SER A 138 -20.81 -26.77 -1.59
N SER A 139 -21.61 -26.34 -2.54
CA SER A 139 -23.03 -26.06 -2.31
C SER A 139 -23.86 -27.14 -2.99
N THR A 140 -24.86 -27.68 -2.27
CA THR A 140 -25.81 -28.64 -2.84
C THR A 140 -26.99 -27.87 -3.38
N SER A 141 -27.24 -27.96 -4.67
CA SER A 141 -28.43 -27.39 -5.31
C SER A 141 -29.33 -28.48 -5.86
N GLN A 142 -30.63 -28.24 -5.81
CA GLN A 142 -31.62 -29.11 -6.47
C GLN A 142 -31.72 -28.69 -7.95
N VAL A 143 -31.48 -29.63 -8.82
CA VAL A 143 -31.61 -29.44 -10.28
C VAL A 143 -32.75 -30.31 -10.79
N TRP A 144 -33.73 -29.69 -11.44
CA TRP A 144 -34.82 -30.42 -12.10
C TRP A 144 -34.32 -31.09 -13.38
N ARG A 145 -34.49 -32.41 -13.48
CA ARG A 145 -34.15 -33.16 -14.68
C ARG A 145 -35.38 -33.93 -15.22
N GLY A 146 -36.35 -33.18 -15.70
CA GLY A 146 -37.49 -33.67 -16.49
C GLY A 146 -38.53 -34.54 -15.76
N ALA A 147 -38.18 -35.29 -14.72
CA ALA A 147 -39.10 -36.13 -13.96
C ALA A 147 -38.82 -36.16 -12.45
N SER A 148 -37.63 -35.67 -12.02
CA SER A 148 -37.22 -35.71 -10.63
C SER A 148 -36.26 -34.57 -10.30
N TYR A 149 -36.16 -34.20 -9.00
CA TYR A 149 -35.11 -33.35 -8.49
C TYR A 149 -33.89 -34.18 -8.13
N GLU A 150 -32.75 -33.83 -8.69
CA GLU A 150 -31.46 -34.38 -8.31
C GLU A 150 -30.66 -33.34 -7.50
N TYR A 151 -29.99 -33.81 -6.46
CA TYR A 151 -29.07 -32.98 -5.69
C TYR A 151 -27.70 -33.01 -6.37
N GLN A 152 -27.27 -31.86 -6.85
CA GLN A 152 -25.94 -31.70 -7.45
C GLN A 152 -25.07 -30.85 -6.54
N SER A 153 -23.90 -31.38 -6.18
CA SER A 153 -22.89 -30.62 -5.46
C SER A 153 -22.07 -29.83 -6.47
N LEU A 154 -22.17 -28.51 -6.37
CA LEU A 154 -21.43 -27.57 -7.21
C LEU A 154 -20.29 -26.95 -6.39
N PRO A 155 -19.03 -27.04 -6.86
CA PRO A 155 -17.93 -26.35 -6.21
C PRO A 155 -18.11 -24.83 -6.40
N THR A 156 -18.04 -24.09 -5.31
CA THR A 156 -18.02 -22.63 -5.31
C THR A 156 -16.65 -22.16 -4.88
N TYR A 157 -15.98 -21.40 -5.73
CA TYR A 157 -14.69 -20.82 -5.43
C TYR A 157 -14.87 -19.49 -4.70
N HIS A 158 -14.26 -19.37 -3.52
CA HIS A 158 -14.20 -18.14 -2.76
C HIS A 158 -12.78 -17.56 -2.85
N GLN A 159 -12.67 -16.41 -3.48
CA GLN A 159 -11.41 -15.71 -3.59
C GLN A 159 -10.99 -15.16 -2.23
N GLY A 160 -9.74 -15.42 -1.85
CA GLY A 160 -9.15 -14.84 -0.65
C GLY A 160 -8.97 -13.33 -0.78
N ILE A 161 -8.97 -12.66 0.35
CA ILE A 161 -8.85 -11.20 0.42
C ILE A 161 -7.75 -10.85 1.41
N SER A 162 -6.90 -9.90 1.04
CA SER A 162 -5.92 -9.28 1.92
C SER A 162 -6.28 -7.83 2.17
N GLU A 163 -6.07 -7.39 3.39
CA GLU A 163 -6.32 -6.05 3.88
C GLU A 163 -5.09 -5.55 4.63
N ILE A 164 -4.63 -4.35 4.30
CA ILE A 164 -3.43 -3.72 4.88
C ILE A 164 -3.81 -2.32 5.33
N LYS A 165 -3.49 -1.96 6.57
CA LYS A 165 -3.65 -0.62 7.11
C LYS A 165 -2.29 -0.02 7.40
N VAL A 166 -2.02 1.18 6.85
CA VAL A 166 -0.73 1.86 6.95
C VAL A 166 -0.92 3.24 7.55
N ARG A 167 0.05 3.66 8.37
CA ARG A 167 0.20 5.04 8.84
C ARG A 167 1.59 5.54 8.49
N LEU A 168 1.64 6.72 7.90
CA LEU A 168 2.85 7.46 7.60
C LEU A 168 2.85 8.74 8.42
N LYS A 169 3.97 9.07 9.07
CA LYS A 169 4.15 10.31 9.82
C LYS A 169 5.50 10.91 9.52
N MET A 170 5.55 12.18 9.22
CA MET A 170 6.79 12.96 9.25
C MET A 170 6.87 13.68 10.59
N LEU A 171 7.93 13.43 11.32
CA LEU A 171 8.18 14.00 12.64
C LEU A 171 9.33 15.00 12.54
N ASP A 172 9.18 16.20 13.11
CA ASP A 172 10.29 17.11 13.36
C ASP A 172 11.13 16.52 14.50
N SER A 173 12.38 16.14 14.20
CA SER A 173 13.26 15.48 15.17
C SER A 173 13.67 16.38 16.34
N GLU A 174 13.71 17.71 16.16
CA GLU A 174 14.03 18.64 17.22
C GLU A 174 12.86 18.83 18.21
N LYS A 175 11.64 18.92 17.67
CA LYS A 175 10.44 19.20 18.45
C LYS A 175 9.69 17.94 18.90
N GLY A 176 9.93 16.79 18.27
CA GLY A 176 9.18 15.55 18.50
C GLY A 176 7.73 15.61 18.01
N THR A 177 7.35 16.62 17.25
CA THR A 177 5.96 16.82 16.79
C THR A 177 5.76 16.34 15.37
N ALA A 178 4.56 15.83 15.08
CA ALA A 178 4.20 15.46 13.72
C ALA A 178 3.94 16.72 12.87
N VAL A 179 4.67 16.84 11.75
CA VAL A 179 4.48 17.92 10.77
C VAL A 179 3.60 17.48 9.60
N TRP A 180 3.45 16.18 9.41
CA TRP A 180 2.56 15.58 8.44
C TRP A 180 2.15 14.17 8.89
N THR A 181 0.92 13.79 8.60
CA THR A 181 0.41 12.44 8.89
C THR A 181 -0.59 12.02 7.82
N ALA A 182 -0.46 10.78 7.34
CA ALA A 182 -1.47 10.15 6.52
C ALA A 182 -1.72 8.72 7.02
N GLU A 183 -2.97 8.28 6.95
CA GLU A 183 -3.39 6.94 7.34
C GLU A 183 -4.42 6.44 6.35
N GLY A 184 -4.32 5.19 5.99
CA GLY A 184 -5.26 4.59 5.06
C GLY A 184 -5.21 3.08 5.06
N LYS A 185 -6.09 2.51 4.25
CA LYS A 185 -6.37 1.09 4.15
C LYS A 185 -6.45 0.67 2.70
N GLY A 186 -5.78 -0.43 2.40
CA GLY A 186 -5.85 -1.08 1.10
C GLY A 186 -6.44 -2.48 1.21
N ARG A 187 -7.27 -2.87 0.26
CA ARG A 187 -7.90 -4.19 0.18
C ARG A 187 -7.82 -4.71 -1.24
N GLY A 188 -7.52 -5.99 -1.38
CA GLY A 188 -7.46 -6.64 -2.69
C GLY A 188 -7.37 -8.16 -2.58
N PRO A 189 -7.22 -8.86 -3.70
CA PRO A 189 -7.06 -10.31 -3.71
C PRO A 189 -5.86 -10.76 -2.87
N SER A 190 -5.99 -11.89 -2.17
CA SER A 190 -4.83 -12.53 -1.52
C SER A 190 -3.77 -12.90 -2.55
N GLY A 191 -2.48 -12.70 -2.21
CA GLY A 191 -1.36 -12.84 -3.14
C GLY A 191 -1.01 -11.56 -3.90
N SER A 192 -1.73 -10.44 -3.66
CA SER A 192 -1.42 -9.13 -4.25
C SER A 192 -0.97 -8.09 -3.20
N GLU A 193 -0.50 -8.54 -2.04
CA GLU A 193 -0.19 -7.72 -0.88
C GLU A 193 0.85 -6.64 -1.19
N GLU A 194 1.91 -6.99 -1.94
CA GLU A 194 2.92 -6.02 -2.36
C GLU A 194 2.34 -4.88 -3.19
N ARG A 195 1.46 -5.22 -4.14
CA ARG A 195 0.79 -4.23 -5.00
C ARG A 195 -0.15 -3.36 -4.18
N ILE A 196 -0.89 -3.96 -3.24
CA ILE A 196 -1.78 -3.21 -2.34
C ILE A 196 -0.96 -2.22 -1.53
N LEU A 197 0.16 -2.65 -0.93
CA LEU A 197 1.02 -1.81 -0.11
C LEU A 197 1.64 -0.67 -0.92
N ARG A 198 2.20 -0.94 -2.11
CA ARG A 198 2.75 0.09 -3.00
C ARG A 198 1.72 1.15 -3.35
N ASN A 199 0.59 0.73 -3.88
CA ASN A 199 -0.48 1.66 -4.29
C ASN A 199 -1.00 2.48 -3.10
N LEU A 200 -1.12 1.85 -1.91
CA LEU A 200 -1.56 2.54 -0.70
C LEU A 200 -0.56 3.62 -0.26
N VAL A 201 0.75 3.31 -0.27
CA VAL A 201 1.80 4.29 0.07
C VAL A 201 1.81 5.46 -0.92
N GLU A 202 1.69 5.17 -2.22
CA GLU A 202 1.61 6.20 -3.26
C GLU A 202 0.41 7.12 -3.05
N ASP A 203 -0.77 6.54 -2.77
CA ASP A 203 -1.99 7.32 -2.55
C ASP A 203 -1.92 8.16 -1.27
N LEU A 204 -1.37 7.60 -0.19
CA LEU A 204 -1.15 8.32 1.07
C LEU A 204 -0.18 9.50 0.92
N MET A 205 0.85 9.37 0.08
CA MET A 205 1.85 10.43 -0.12
C MET A 205 1.50 11.41 -1.24
N LYS A 206 0.38 11.22 -1.92
CA LYS A 206 -0.04 12.04 -3.05
C LYS A 206 -0.11 13.53 -2.71
N ASP A 207 -0.60 13.85 -1.51
CA ASP A 207 -0.77 15.21 -1.02
C ASP A 207 0.54 15.90 -0.58
N LEU A 208 1.67 15.16 -0.59
CA LEU A 208 2.97 15.78 -0.33
C LEU A 208 3.34 16.74 -1.47
N PRO A 209 3.90 17.92 -1.15
CA PRO A 209 4.29 18.91 -2.15
C PRO A 209 5.41 18.36 -3.05
N LEU A 210 5.37 18.75 -4.32
CA LEU A 210 6.50 18.59 -5.23
C LEU A 210 7.53 19.68 -4.90
N LEU A 211 8.70 19.28 -4.46
CA LEU A 211 9.77 20.23 -4.14
C LEU A 211 10.52 20.69 -5.42
N PRO A 212 11.09 21.90 -5.42
CA PRO A 212 11.92 22.34 -6.52
C PRO A 212 13.15 21.41 -6.62
N LYS A 213 13.56 21.09 -7.84
CA LYS A 213 14.84 20.36 -8.05
C LYS A 213 15.98 21.24 -7.54
N LYS A 214 16.87 20.65 -6.73
CA LYS A 214 18.10 21.31 -6.35
C LYS A 214 18.91 21.51 -7.63
N GLN A 215 19.20 22.76 -8.01
CA GLN A 215 20.16 23.05 -9.05
C GLN A 215 21.53 22.62 -8.52
N GLU A 216 22.16 21.66 -9.19
CA GLU A 216 23.55 21.28 -8.92
C GLU A 216 24.52 22.36 -9.37
#